data_e05057a0ec1449fc5a0f0d0627051c85
#
_entry.id   e05057a0ec1449fc5a0f0d0627051c85
#
_cell.length_a   1.000
_cell.length_b   1.000
_cell.length_c   1.000
_cell.angle_alpha   90.00
_cell.angle_beta   90.00
_cell.angle_gamma   90.00
#
_symmetry.space_group_name_H-M   'P 1'
#
loop_
_entity.id
_entity.type
_entity.pdbx_description
1 polymer ?
#
loop_
_entity_poly.entity_id
_entity_poly.type
_entity_poly.pdbx_seq_one_letter_code
_entity_poly.pdbx_strand_id
1 'polypeptide(L)'
;MKKMISRRNFLTAAGVVAAAGVLTACGGSSSSTAASSTAAASGDTIKIGVMGPLTGNVSVYGQAVVNGAALYLKQVNADGGINGKQIEILTEDEQGDATQAVNCFTKMVDEGITALVGDVTTTPTLAVAAESADYNMPMVTASATAEAVTYDAETDTVNENVFRATFTDPFQGIKMADYAYQKLGYTKAAVIFKKGADYNEGLAENFVNEFESLGGTIVDQESYSDGDVDFKTQLTSILGKAPETVFCPNYYEEVGQILSQAESVGLTVPFLGGDGWDGLEGYATNDQLKDTYFCANYAKGSNAEFEDAYKAEYGQEYPNGFSPLGYDAAKTVVYGLQAAEDAGLEAGTDDYKQAVIDAIASGTIDGITGTFTFDEHHNPVKETAILTYVDGKPELKEMF
;
A
#
# COMPACT_ATOMS: atom_id res chain seq x y z
N MET A 1 3.89 -60.32 2.81
CA MET A 1 3.77 -60.49 4.26
C MET A 1 4.82 -59.63 4.94
N LYS A 2 4.44 -58.45 5.45
CA LYS A 2 5.16 -57.76 6.53
C LYS A 2 4.14 -56.88 7.27
N LYS A 3 4.11 -57.08 8.57
CA LYS A 3 3.08 -56.64 9.50
C LYS A 3 3.13 -55.13 9.77
N MET A 4 1.94 -54.54 9.82
CA MET A 4 1.66 -53.26 10.44
C MET A 4 1.87 -53.31 11.95
N ILE A 5 2.51 -52.29 12.50
CA ILE A 5 2.60 -52.06 13.95
C ILE A 5 1.81 -50.80 14.29
N SER A 6 0.79 -51.02 15.12
CA SER A 6 -0.12 -50.01 15.68
C SER A 6 0.56 -49.18 16.75
N ARG A 7 0.34 -47.86 16.69
CA ARG A 7 0.71 -46.91 17.75
C ARG A 7 -0.48 -46.73 18.70
N ARG A 8 -0.42 -47.36 19.86
CA ARG A 8 -1.27 -46.99 20.99
C ARG A 8 -0.53 -47.30 22.28
N ASN A 9 -0.65 -46.38 23.22
CA ASN A 9 -0.33 -46.44 24.65
C ASN A 9 1.14 -46.18 25.06
N PHE A 10 1.36 -44.97 25.57
CA PHE A 10 2.09 -44.83 26.85
C PHE A 10 1.39 -43.73 27.67
N LEU A 11 0.77 -44.18 28.75
CA LEU A 11 0.16 -43.37 29.79
C LEU A 11 0.94 -43.57 31.11
N THR A 12 1.04 -42.49 31.87
CA THR A 12 1.20 -42.39 33.34
C THR A 12 2.55 -42.60 33.99
N ALA A 13 3.02 -41.55 34.66
CA ALA A 13 3.32 -41.61 36.08
C ALA A 13 3.40 -40.20 36.71
N ALA A 14 2.67 -40.06 37.79
CA ALA A 14 2.51 -38.90 38.64
C ALA A 14 3.70 -38.69 39.60
N GLY A 15 3.82 -37.46 40.12
CA GLY A 15 4.73 -37.15 41.23
C GLY A 15 4.41 -35.79 41.86
N VAL A 16 3.52 -35.81 42.86
CA VAL A 16 3.23 -34.71 43.78
C VAL A 16 4.29 -34.67 44.87
N VAL A 17 4.90 -33.54 45.16
CA VAL A 17 5.52 -33.24 46.46
C VAL A 17 5.17 -31.82 46.87
N ALA A 18 4.34 -31.72 47.89
CA ALA A 18 4.10 -30.53 48.68
C ALA A 18 5.11 -30.45 49.83
N ALA A 19 5.67 -29.29 50.10
CA ALA A 19 6.28 -29.00 51.40
C ALA A 19 6.03 -27.54 51.76
N ALA A 20 5.26 -27.35 52.79
CA ALA A 20 5.05 -26.11 53.50
C ALA A 20 6.22 -25.83 54.48
N GLY A 21 6.55 -24.59 54.70
CA GLY A 21 7.54 -24.15 55.68
C GLY A 21 7.35 -22.68 56.05
N VAL A 22 7.08 -22.44 57.29
CA VAL A 22 6.50 -21.32 58.03
C VAL A 22 7.53 -20.25 58.40
N LEU A 23 7.11 -18.95 58.26
CA LEU A 23 7.36 -17.74 59.07
C LEU A 23 8.68 -17.51 59.82
N THR A 24 9.26 -16.32 59.62
CA THR A 24 9.42 -15.35 60.75
C THR A 24 9.67 -13.94 60.25
N ALA A 25 9.07 -12.96 60.94
CA ALA A 25 9.06 -11.55 60.71
C ALA A 25 10.35 -10.84 61.23
N CYS A 26 10.69 -9.72 60.67
CA CYS A 26 11.00 -8.43 61.38
C CYS A 26 11.35 -7.29 60.41
N GLY A 27 10.56 -6.25 60.44
CA GLY A 27 10.76 -4.83 60.56
C GLY A 27 11.76 -4.09 59.65
N GLY A 28 11.19 -3.16 58.86
CA GLY A 28 11.97 -2.12 58.18
C GLY A 28 11.10 -1.29 57.23
N SER A 29 10.59 -0.17 57.69
CA SER A 29 9.84 0.80 56.87
C SER A 29 10.70 1.38 55.76
N SER A 30 10.31 1.19 54.53
CA SER A 30 10.71 2.03 53.39
C SER A 30 9.51 2.17 52.48
N SER A 31 9.10 3.41 52.31
CA SER A 31 8.05 3.82 51.39
C SER A 31 8.41 3.44 49.96
N SER A 32 7.81 2.36 49.46
CA SER A 32 7.79 2.08 48.03
C SER A 32 6.53 2.68 47.42
N THR A 33 6.74 3.68 46.60
CA THR A 33 5.76 4.19 45.65
C THR A 33 5.26 3.00 44.85
N ALA A 34 4.04 2.60 45.08
CA ALA A 34 3.35 1.64 44.22
C ALA A 34 3.23 2.23 42.84
N ALA A 35 4.03 1.74 41.92
CA ALA A 35 3.72 1.89 40.51
C ALA A 35 2.40 1.15 40.30
N SER A 36 1.34 1.92 40.08
CA SER A 36 0.04 1.41 39.66
C SER A 36 0.27 0.78 38.29
N SER A 37 0.51 -0.51 38.23
CA SER A 37 0.26 -1.28 37.00
C SER A 37 -1.24 -1.25 36.81
N THR A 38 -1.72 -0.35 35.96
CA THR A 38 -3.03 -0.49 35.33
C THR A 38 -3.04 -1.85 34.66
N ALA A 39 -3.67 -2.83 35.32
CA ALA A 39 -4.05 -4.07 34.64
C ALA A 39 -4.86 -3.63 33.41
N ALA A 40 -4.35 -3.94 32.23
CA ALA A 40 -5.13 -3.87 31.02
C ALA A 40 -6.42 -4.67 31.30
N ALA A 41 -7.55 -4.00 31.22
CA ALA A 41 -8.84 -4.68 31.23
C ALA A 41 -8.77 -5.71 30.11
N SER A 42 -9.16 -6.95 30.39
CA SER A 42 -9.39 -7.99 29.40
C SER A 42 -10.69 -7.63 28.64
N GLY A 43 -10.64 -6.53 27.88
CA GLY A 43 -11.63 -6.21 26.88
C GLY A 43 -11.28 -6.98 25.61
N ASP A 44 -12.31 -7.38 24.85
CA ASP A 44 -12.12 -8.02 23.57
C ASP A 44 -11.24 -7.12 22.69
N THR A 45 -10.26 -7.71 22.02
CA THR A 45 -9.40 -6.99 21.05
C THR A 45 -10.06 -6.99 19.69
N ILE A 46 -9.84 -5.90 18.91
CA ILE A 46 -10.21 -5.83 17.51
C ILE A 46 -8.98 -6.22 16.69
N LYS A 47 -9.07 -7.24 15.84
CA LYS A 47 -7.96 -7.69 15.02
C LYS A 47 -8.02 -7.07 13.64
N ILE A 48 -6.96 -6.40 13.22
CA ILE A 48 -6.80 -5.81 11.91
C ILE A 48 -5.63 -6.47 11.20
N GLY A 49 -5.88 -7.00 10.00
CA GLY A 49 -4.83 -7.45 9.11
C GLY A 49 -4.12 -6.25 8.46
N VAL A 50 -2.80 -6.30 8.38
CA VAL A 50 -1.98 -5.34 7.64
C VAL A 50 -0.98 -6.13 6.79
N MET A 51 -1.12 -6.12 5.47
CA MET A 51 -0.28 -6.94 4.60
C MET A 51 0.31 -6.15 3.44
N GLY A 52 1.43 -6.64 2.95
CA GLY A 52 2.14 -6.11 1.81
C GLY A 52 3.48 -6.81 1.61
N PRO A 53 4.18 -6.55 0.49
CA PRO A 53 5.49 -7.13 0.21
C PRO A 53 6.56 -6.55 1.14
N LEU A 54 6.88 -7.24 2.23
CA LEU A 54 7.95 -6.82 3.16
C LEU A 54 9.33 -7.25 2.67
N THR A 55 9.37 -8.23 1.78
CA THR A 55 10.55 -8.71 1.06
C THR A 55 10.29 -8.78 -0.44
N GLY A 56 11.33 -8.99 -1.26
CA GLY A 56 11.21 -9.03 -2.73
C GLY A 56 11.39 -7.65 -3.39
N ASN A 57 11.13 -7.61 -4.70
CA ASN A 57 11.50 -6.49 -5.60
C ASN A 57 10.72 -5.18 -5.35
N VAL A 58 9.57 -5.26 -4.70
CA VAL A 58 8.71 -4.10 -4.39
C VAL A 58 8.59 -3.84 -2.87
N SER A 59 9.53 -4.39 -2.10
CA SER A 59 9.52 -4.32 -0.62
C SER A 59 9.62 -2.89 -0.07
N VAL A 60 10.16 -1.95 -0.82
CA VAL A 60 10.21 -0.53 -0.43
C VAL A 60 8.80 0.03 -0.24
N TYR A 61 7.85 -0.35 -1.10
CA TYR A 61 6.44 0.06 -0.94
C TYR A 61 5.76 -0.64 0.24
N GLY A 62 5.90 -1.97 0.33
CA GLY A 62 5.23 -2.76 1.37
C GLY A 62 5.66 -2.36 2.77
N GLN A 63 6.96 -2.21 3.00
CA GLN A 63 7.48 -1.73 4.29
C GLN A 63 6.97 -0.32 4.62
N ALA A 64 6.88 0.56 3.61
CA ALA A 64 6.37 1.91 3.79
C ALA A 64 4.89 1.91 4.21
N VAL A 65 4.04 1.17 3.49
CA VAL A 65 2.60 1.03 3.79
C VAL A 65 2.38 0.43 5.17
N VAL A 66 3.02 -0.71 5.46
CA VAL A 66 2.85 -1.42 6.74
C VAL A 66 3.29 -0.55 7.92
N ASN A 67 4.41 0.16 7.78
CA ASN A 67 4.87 1.08 8.83
C ASN A 67 3.91 2.28 9.02
N GLY A 68 3.41 2.86 7.92
CA GLY A 68 2.43 3.95 7.99
C GLY A 68 1.13 3.51 8.67
N ALA A 69 0.60 2.36 8.27
CA ALA A 69 -0.59 1.77 8.88
C ALA A 69 -0.39 1.46 10.37
N ALA A 70 0.72 0.80 10.72
CA ALA A 70 1.05 0.45 12.09
C ALA A 70 1.24 1.69 12.97
N LEU A 71 1.79 2.78 12.44
CA LEU A 71 1.92 4.05 13.16
C LEU A 71 0.55 4.55 13.61
N TYR A 72 -0.41 4.64 12.69
CA TYR A 72 -1.76 5.10 13.01
C TYR A 72 -2.46 4.18 14.03
N LEU A 73 -2.42 2.88 13.80
CA LEU A 73 -3.08 1.91 14.69
C LEU A 73 -2.48 1.91 16.11
N LYS A 74 -1.17 2.14 16.25
CA LYS A 74 -0.52 2.35 17.56
C LYS A 74 -0.96 3.64 18.23
N GLN A 75 -1.15 4.72 17.48
CA GLN A 75 -1.68 5.99 18.01
C GLN A 75 -3.11 5.80 18.54
N VAL A 76 -3.99 5.13 17.78
CA VAL A 76 -5.34 4.78 18.25
C VAL A 76 -5.29 3.97 19.54
N ASN A 77 -4.40 3.00 19.65
CA ASN A 77 -4.22 2.22 20.87
C ASN A 77 -3.72 3.07 22.05
N ALA A 78 -2.82 3.99 21.80
CA ALA A 78 -2.31 4.90 22.84
C ALA A 78 -3.41 5.85 23.36
N ASP A 79 -4.36 6.22 22.51
CA ASP A 79 -5.53 7.04 22.83
C ASP A 79 -6.68 6.24 23.49
N GLY A 80 -6.48 4.94 23.73
CA GLY A 80 -7.44 4.08 24.44
C GLY A 80 -8.14 3.04 23.56
N GLY A 81 -7.81 2.97 22.28
CA GLY A 81 -8.41 2.03 21.31
C GLY A 81 -9.79 2.48 20.82
N ILE A 82 -10.50 1.60 20.14
CA ILE A 82 -11.84 1.83 19.61
C ILE A 82 -12.86 1.45 20.70
N ASN A 83 -13.56 2.42 21.26
CA ASN A 83 -14.50 2.24 22.39
C ASN A 83 -13.88 1.46 23.59
N GLY A 84 -12.58 1.66 23.85
CA GLY A 84 -11.86 1.01 24.92
C GLY A 84 -11.30 -0.39 24.57
N LYS A 85 -11.56 -0.90 23.36
CA LYS A 85 -10.98 -2.13 22.84
C LYS A 85 -9.65 -1.81 22.15
N GLN A 86 -8.61 -2.57 22.50
CA GLN A 86 -7.30 -2.41 21.84
C GLN A 86 -7.29 -3.09 20.48
N ILE A 87 -6.53 -2.54 19.55
CA ILE A 87 -6.29 -3.12 18.22
C ILE A 87 -5.10 -4.08 18.31
N GLU A 88 -5.30 -5.30 17.88
CA GLU A 88 -4.25 -6.26 17.60
C GLU A 88 -3.93 -6.23 16.10
N ILE A 89 -2.67 -5.95 15.76
CA ILE A 89 -2.21 -5.85 14.37
C ILE A 89 -1.61 -7.19 13.96
N LEU A 90 -2.19 -7.84 12.96
CA LEU A 90 -1.64 -9.04 12.33
C LEU A 90 -0.94 -8.62 11.04
N THR A 91 0.35 -8.92 10.92
CA THR A 91 1.16 -8.50 9.75
C THR A 91 1.66 -9.72 8.99
N GLU A 92 1.50 -9.71 7.66
CA GLU A 92 1.96 -10.78 6.76
C GLU A 92 2.76 -10.20 5.58
N ASP A 93 3.76 -10.97 5.12
CA ASP A 93 4.63 -10.70 3.97
C ASP A 93 4.23 -11.59 2.80
N GLU A 94 3.66 -11.01 1.76
CA GLU A 94 3.21 -11.73 0.56
C GLU A 94 4.24 -11.69 -0.60
N GLN A 95 5.36 -10.98 -0.42
CA GLN A 95 6.55 -10.95 -1.30
C GLN A 95 6.29 -10.42 -2.73
N GLY A 96 5.17 -9.73 -2.98
CA GLY A 96 4.74 -9.29 -4.30
C GLY A 96 4.12 -10.40 -5.15
N ASP A 97 3.73 -11.52 -4.55
CA ASP A 97 3.16 -12.69 -5.23
C ASP A 97 1.68 -12.88 -4.92
N ALA A 98 0.84 -12.92 -5.96
CA ALA A 98 -0.61 -13.03 -5.82
C ALA A 98 -1.06 -14.31 -5.08
N THR A 99 -0.36 -15.43 -5.27
CA THR A 99 -0.69 -16.69 -4.58
C THR A 99 -0.34 -16.61 -3.09
N GLN A 100 0.79 -16.00 -2.76
CA GLN A 100 1.16 -15.76 -1.36
C GLN A 100 0.19 -14.77 -0.70
N ALA A 101 -0.25 -13.74 -1.42
CA ALA A 101 -1.20 -12.77 -0.89
C ALA A 101 -2.52 -13.42 -0.47
N VAL A 102 -3.10 -14.30 -1.30
CA VAL A 102 -4.28 -15.08 -0.94
C VAL A 102 -4.02 -15.99 0.27
N ASN A 103 -2.85 -16.64 0.34
CA ASN A 103 -2.49 -17.49 1.48
C ASN A 103 -2.36 -16.67 2.78
N CYS A 104 -1.71 -15.50 2.72
CA CYS A 104 -1.58 -14.58 3.84
C CYS A 104 -2.95 -14.08 4.31
N PHE A 105 -3.81 -13.66 3.37
CA PHE A 105 -5.17 -13.23 3.66
C PHE A 105 -5.98 -14.33 4.36
N THR A 106 -6.02 -15.54 3.78
CA THR A 106 -6.76 -16.68 4.35
C THR A 106 -6.27 -17.02 5.77
N LYS A 107 -4.96 -16.97 6.00
CA LYS A 107 -4.39 -17.15 7.33
C LYS A 107 -4.89 -16.09 8.31
N MET A 108 -4.89 -14.81 7.91
CA MET A 108 -5.39 -13.70 8.75
C MET A 108 -6.88 -13.86 9.06
N VAL A 109 -7.69 -14.32 8.09
CA VAL A 109 -9.11 -14.64 8.29
C VAL A 109 -9.28 -15.75 9.34
N ASP A 110 -8.51 -16.82 9.25
CA ASP A 110 -8.51 -17.93 10.23
C ASP A 110 -8.09 -17.45 11.63
N GLU A 111 -7.24 -16.42 11.72
CA GLU A 111 -6.85 -15.78 12.97
C GLU A 111 -7.89 -14.77 13.48
N GLY A 112 -8.93 -14.48 12.70
CA GLY A 112 -10.11 -13.70 13.07
C GLY A 112 -9.96 -12.20 12.92
N ILE A 113 -9.35 -11.73 11.82
CA ILE A 113 -9.37 -10.30 11.47
C ILE A 113 -10.80 -9.82 11.18
N THR A 114 -11.07 -8.55 11.46
CA THR A 114 -12.36 -7.91 11.20
C THR A 114 -12.32 -6.92 10.05
N ALA A 115 -11.12 -6.53 9.63
CA ALA A 115 -10.85 -5.69 8.48
C ALA A 115 -9.40 -5.88 8.01
N LEU A 116 -9.12 -5.49 6.76
CA LEU A 116 -7.80 -5.57 6.14
C LEU A 116 -7.32 -4.19 5.65
N VAL A 117 -6.10 -3.82 6.01
CA VAL A 117 -5.30 -2.78 5.34
C VAL A 117 -4.33 -3.49 4.41
N GLY A 118 -4.50 -3.35 3.13
CA GLY A 118 -3.73 -4.07 2.11
C GLY A 118 -4.59 -4.42 0.88
N ASP A 119 -4.05 -4.98 -0.18
CA ASP A 119 -2.63 -5.17 -0.36
C ASP A 119 -1.98 -3.89 -0.95
N VAL A 120 -0.75 -3.94 -1.43
CA VAL A 120 0.03 -2.75 -1.80
C VAL A 120 0.12 -2.57 -3.30
N THR A 121 0.53 -3.61 -4.04
CA THR A 121 0.65 -3.57 -5.50
C THR A 121 -0.56 -4.21 -6.18
N THR A 122 -0.84 -3.80 -7.41
CA THR A 122 -2.09 -4.16 -8.12
C THR A 122 -2.34 -5.67 -8.20
N THR A 123 -1.40 -6.45 -8.70
CA THR A 123 -1.63 -7.88 -8.98
C THR A 123 -1.97 -8.70 -7.73
N PRO A 124 -1.24 -8.61 -6.60
CA PRO A 124 -1.65 -9.24 -5.35
C PRO A 124 -2.97 -8.70 -4.80
N THR A 125 -3.19 -7.38 -4.91
CA THR A 125 -4.44 -6.76 -4.45
C THR A 125 -5.66 -7.29 -5.16
N LEU A 126 -5.62 -7.46 -6.49
CA LEU A 126 -6.71 -8.05 -7.28
C LEU A 126 -7.06 -9.46 -6.79
N ALA A 127 -6.05 -10.29 -6.52
CA ALA A 127 -6.25 -11.65 -6.03
C ALA A 127 -6.90 -11.66 -4.63
N VAL A 128 -6.46 -10.78 -3.74
CA VAL A 128 -7.03 -10.66 -2.38
C VAL A 128 -8.42 -10.04 -2.42
N ALA A 129 -8.67 -9.05 -3.27
CA ALA A 129 -9.99 -8.43 -3.44
C ALA A 129 -11.03 -9.47 -3.85
N ALA A 130 -10.70 -10.33 -4.83
CA ALA A 130 -11.58 -11.41 -5.25
C ALA A 130 -11.88 -12.40 -4.12
N GLU A 131 -10.87 -12.83 -3.34
CA GLU A 131 -11.05 -13.75 -2.22
C GLU A 131 -11.81 -13.10 -1.06
N SER A 132 -11.57 -11.81 -0.80
CA SER A 132 -12.17 -11.08 0.33
C SER A 132 -13.70 -10.95 0.25
N ALA A 133 -14.24 -11.00 -0.96
CA ALA A 133 -15.68 -10.93 -1.21
C ALA A 133 -16.44 -12.10 -0.55
N ASP A 134 -15.88 -13.31 -0.56
CA ASP A 134 -16.49 -14.50 0.05
C ASP A 134 -16.63 -14.38 1.58
N TYR A 135 -15.86 -13.49 2.21
CA TYR A 135 -15.86 -13.22 3.64
C TYR A 135 -16.57 -11.91 4.01
N ASN A 136 -17.09 -11.18 3.03
CA ASN A 136 -17.54 -9.78 3.21
C ASN A 136 -16.52 -8.96 4.03
N MET A 137 -15.21 -9.14 3.73
CA MET A 137 -14.14 -8.54 4.53
C MET A 137 -13.91 -7.09 4.11
N PRO A 138 -14.14 -6.11 5.00
CA PRO A 138 -13.79 -4.72 4.69
C PRO A 138 -12.29 -4.61 4.39
N MET A 139 -11.95 -4.15 3.22
CA MET A 139 -10.59 -4.06 2.71
C MET A 139 -10.29 -2.67 2.19
N VAL A 140 -9.19 -2.08 2.65
CA VAL A 140 -8.69 -0.81 2.12
C VAL A 140 -7.27 -1.00 1.64
N THR A 141 -7.07 -0.99 0.32
CA THR A 141 -5.71 -0.93 -0.23
C THR A 141 -5.13 0.47 -0.07
N ALA A 142 -3.88 0.54 0.35
CA ALA A 142 -3.19 1.82 0.45
C ALA A 142 -2.86 2.42 -0.92
N SER A 143 -2.44 1.59 -1.88
CA SER A 143 -1.72 2.05 -3.06
C SER A 143 -1.97 1.27 -4.36
N ALA A 144 -2.81 0.26 -4.38
CA ALA A 144 -3.14 -0.42 -5.63
C ALA A 144 -4.08 0.44 -6.49
N THR A 145 -3.65 0.76 -7.70
CA THR A 145 -4.20 1.83 -8.54
C THR A 145 -5.04 1.35 -9.73
N ALA A 146 -4.93 0.06 -10.14
CA ALA A 146 -5.73 -0.43 -11.25
C ALA A 146 -7.24 -0.31 -10.96
N GLU A 147 -8.00 0.10 -11.96
CA GLU A 147 -9.45 0.31 -11.83
C GLU A 147 -10.16 -0.94 -11.30
N ALA A 148 -9.79 -2.11 -11.82
CA ALA A 148 -10.38 -3.40 -11.48
C ALA A 148 -10.26 -3.80 -9.99
N VAL A 149 -9.45 -3.12 -9.19
CA VAL A 149 -9.34 -3.37 -7.73
C VAL A 149 -10.67 -3.10 -7.03
N THR A 150 -11.38 -2.05 -7.42
CA THR A 150 -12.64 -1.65 -6.79
C THR A 150 -13.84 -1.73 -7.72
N TYR A 151 -13.60 -1.72 -9.04
CA TYR A 151 -14.68 -1.69 -10.04
C TYR A 151 -14.27 -2.46 -11.31
N ASP A 152 -15.07 -3.43 -11.70
CA ASP A 152 -14.93 -4.14 -12.98
C ASP A 152 -15.77 -3.43 -14.06
N ALA A 153 -15.09 -2.71 -14.94
CA ALA A 153 -15.73 -1.97 -16.03
C ALA A 153 -16.36 -2.88 -17.11
N GLU A 154 -15.92 -4.14 -17.25
CA GLU A 154 -16.52 -5.07 -18.23
C GLU A 154 -17.89 -5.56 -17.79
N THR A 155 -18.08 -5.79 -16.50
CA THR A 155 -19.32 -6.29 -15.92
C THR A 155 -20.17 -5.21 -15.25
N ASP A 156 -19.66 -3.95 -15.18
CA ASP A 156 -20.30 -2.85 -14.46
C ASP A 156 -20.58 -3.22 -12.99
N THR A 157 -19.55 -3.80 -12.32
CA THR A 157 -19.70 -4.32 -10.96
C THR A 157 -18.68 -3.68 -10.01
N VAL A 158 -19.18 -3.13 -8.90
CA VAL A 158 -18.34 -2.62 -7.80
C VAL A 158 -17.99 -3.77 -6.84
N ASN A 159 -16.74 -3.82 -6.41
CA ASN A 159 -16.30 -4.67 -5.31
C ASN A 159 -16.70 -4.01 -3.98
N GLU A 160 -17.93 -4.28 -3.52
CA GLU A 160 -18.61 -3.56 -2.44
C GLU A 160 -17.81 -3.46 -1.13
N ASN A 161 -16.98 -4.46 -0.83
CA ASN A 161 -16.17 -4.54 0.39
C ASN A 161 -14.76 -3.95 0.24
N VAL A 162 -14.37 -3.46 -0.96
CA VAL A 162 -13.02 -3.01 -1.27
C VAL A 162 -12.98 -1.51 -1.55
N PHE A 163 -12.04 -0.81 -0.91
CA PHE A 163 -11.79 0.62 -1.05
C PHE A 163 -10.30 0.86 -1.30
N ARG A 164 -9.95 2.05 -1.76
CA ARG A 164 -8.54 2.47 -1.88
C ARG A 164 -8.27 3.83 -1.23
N ALA A 165 -7.05 4.03 -0.76
CA ALA A 165 -6.61 5.33 -0.24
C ALA A 165 -5.86 6.17 -1.29
N THR A 166 -5.57 5.60 -2.44
CA THR A 166 -4.85 6.20 -3.58
C THR A 166 -5.79 6.55 -4.74
N PHE A 167 -5.28 7.27 -5.73
CA PHE A 167 -5.96 7.50 -7.02
C PHE A 167 -5.90 6.26 -7.94
N THR A 168 -6.48 6.35 -9.14
CA THR A 168 -6.52 5.25 -10.11
C THR A 168 -5.49 5.40 -11.23
N ASP A 169 -5.20 4.32 -11.97
CA ASP A 169 -4.35 4.35 -13.17
C ASP A 169 -4.91 5.25 -14.27
N PRO A 170 -6.22 5.24 -14.58
CA PRO A 170 -6.79 6.23 -15.50
C PRO A 170 -6.51 7.67 -15.08
N PHE A 171 -6.69 8.00 -13.80
CA PHE A 171 -6.39 9.34 -13.30
C PHE A 171 -4.91 9.70 -13.48
N GLN A 172 -3.98 8.83 -13.11
CA GLN A 172 -2.54 9.06 -13.26
C GLN A 172 -2.13 9.23 -14.71
N GLY A 173 -2.57 8.32 -15.58
CA GLY A 173 -2.24 8.34 -17.01
C GLY A 173 -2.69 9.65 -17.68
N ILE A 174 -3.95 10.05 -17.41
CA ILE A 174 -4.50 11.31 -17.89
C ILE A 174 -3.70 12.51 -17.36
N LYS A 175 -3.45 12.57 -16.05
CA LYS A 175 -2.70 13.68 -15.44
C LYS A 175 -1.28 13.81 -15.97
N MET A 176 -0.59 12.70 -16.19
CA MET A 176 0.76 12.73 -16.73
C MET A 176 0.79 13.12 -18.22
N ALA A 177 -0.23 12.74 -19.01
CA ALA A 177 -0.38 13.19 -20.39
C ALA A 177 -0.68 14.69 -20.47
N ASP A 178 -1.62 15.17 -19.64
CA ASP A 178 -1.92 16.60 -19.48
C ASP A 178 -0.66 17.39 -19.12
N TYR A 179 0.09 16.88 -18.14
CA TYR A 179 1.31 17.54 -17.68
C TYR A 179 2.38 17.59 -18.78
N ALA A 180 2.59 16.48 -19.46
CA ALA A 180 3.54 16.40 -20.60
C ALA A 180 3.19 17.37 -21.71
N TYR A 181 1.92 17.41 -22.12
CA TYR A 181 1.48 18.22 -23.26
C TYR A 181 1.30 19.70 -22.88
N GLN A 182 0.53 19.97 -21.81
CA GLN A 182 0.10 21.35 -21.51
C GLN A 182 1.15 22.14 -20.71
N LYS A 183 1.92 21.47 -19.84
CA LYS A 183 2.91 22.15 -18.96
C LYS A 183 4.33 22.07 -19.49
N LEU A 184 4.75 20.87 -19.94
CA LEU A 184 6.10 20.69 -20.48
C LEU A 184 6.19 21.00 -21.97
N GLY A 185 5.05 21.05 -22.69
CA GLY A 185 4.98 21.42 -24.08
C GLY A 185 5.44 20.34 -25.06
N TYR A 186 5.49 19.08 -24.60
CA TYR A 186 5.85 17.95 -25.46
C TYR A 186 4.71 17.62 -26.42
N THR A 187 5.03 17.37 -27.67
CA THR A 187 4.08 17.01 -28.74
C THR A 187 4.33 15.61 -29.29
N LYS A 188 5.48 15.01 -28.95
CA LYS A 188 5.88 13.66 -29.35
C LYS A 188 6.36 12.88 -28.16
N ALA A 189 5.65 11.83 -27.81
CA ALA A 189 6.03 10.92 -26.74
C ALA A 189 6.23 9.50 -27.25
N ALA A 190 7.07 8.74 -26.58
CA ALA A 190 7.11 7.28 -26.67
C ALA A 190 6.67 6.68 -25.33
N VAL A 191 6.29 5.41 -25.34
CA VAL A 191 5.89 4.67 -24.12
C VAL A 191 6.68 3.36 -24.04
N ILE A 192 7.16 3.00 -22.85
CA ILE A 192 7.76 1.69 -22.56
C ILE A 192 7.17 1.11 -21.28
N PHE A 193 6.56 -0.07 -21.36
CA PHE A 193 5.83 -0.66 -20.24
C PHE A 193 5.92 -2.19 -20.19
N LYS A 194 5.68 -2.77 -19.01
CA LYS A 194 5.56 -4.21 -18.82
C LYS A 194 4.17 -4.67 -19.26
N LYS A 195 4.10 -5.60 -20.23
CA LYS A 195 2.84 -6.19 -20.70
C LYS A 195 2.36 -7.31 -19.78
N GLY A 196 1.04 -7.48 -19.72
CA GLY A 196 0.39 -8.50 -18.90
C GLY A 196 0.33 -8.12 -17.42
N ALA A 197 0.49 -6.84 -17.10
CA ALA A 197 0.38 -6.31 -15.74
C ALA A 197 -0.58 -5.10 -15.75
N ASP A 198 -1.70 -5.22 -15.05
CA ASP A 198 -2.82 -4.27 -15.09
C ASP A 198 -2.38 -2.84 -14.76
N TYR A 199 -1.53 -2.65 -13.74
CA TYR A 199 -0.94 -1.34 -13.41
C TYR A 199 -0.23 -0.68 -14.60
N ASN A 200 0.70 -1.41 -15.22
CA ASN A 200 1.54 -0.87 -16.29
C ASN A 200 0.72 -0.59 -17.55
N GLU A 201 -0.19 -1.52 -17.92
CA GLU A 201 -1.03 -1.39 -19.09
C GLU A 201 -2.08 -0.30 -18.90
N GLY A 202 -2.74 -0.23 -17.75
CA GLY A 202 -3.74 0.79 -17.44
C GLY A 202 -3.17 2.21 -17.50
N LEU A 203 -2.00 2.45 -16.91
CA LEU A 203 -1.30 3.72 -17.01
C LEU A 203 -0.90 4.07 -18.44
N ALA A 204 -0.30 3.10 -19.16
CA ALA A 204 0.18 3.31 -20.54
C ALA A 204 -0.99 3.65 -21.47
N GLU A 205 -2.09 2.91 -21.40
CA GLU A 205 -3.27 3.12 -22.22
C GLU A 205 -3.89 4.51 -22.01
N ASN A 206 -4.10 4.89 -20.76
CA ASN A 206 -4.72 6.17 -20.42
C ASN A 206 -3.82 7.35 -20.76
N PHE A 207 -2.50 7.22 -20.59
CA PHE A 207 -1.55 8.24 -21.05
C PHE A 207 -1.61 8.41 -22.59
N VAL A 208 -1.59 7.31 -23.34
CA VAL A 208 -1.64 7.31 -24.79
C VAL A 208 -2.93 7.99 -25.28
N ASN A 209 -4.07 7.53 -24.78
CA ASN A 209 -5.37 8.03 -25.18
C ASN A 209 -5.50 9.54 -24.92
N GLU A 210 -5.09 10.01 -23.75
CA GLU A 210 -5.18 11.41 -23.40
C GLU A 210 -4.16 12.25 -24.18
N PHE A 211 -2.90 11.81 -24.30
CA PHE A 211 -1.88 12.55 -25.03
C PHE A 211 -2.27 12.77 -26.51
N GLU A 212 -2.86 11.75 -27.15
CA GLU A 212 -3.38 11.85 -28.52
C GLU A 212 -4.63 12.73 -28.60
N SER A 213 -5.52 12.68 -27.59
CA SER A 213 -6.71 13.54 -27.52
C SER A 213 -6.37 15.02 -27.47
N LEU A 214 -5.26 15.37 -26.83
CA LEU A 214 -4.72 16.74 -26.75
C LEU A 214 -4.05 17.19 -28.04
N GLY A 215 -3.84 16.30 -29.02
CA GLY A 215 -3.18 16.57 -30.29
C GLY A 215 -1.68 16.21 -30.30
N GLY A 216 -1.20 15.50 -29.28
CA GLY A 216 0.12 14.91 -29.25
C GLY A 216 0.22 13.69 -30.19
N THR A 217 1.42 13.19 -30.37
CA THR A 217 1.70 12.00 -31.19
C THR A 217 2.51 11.00 -30.38
N ILE A 218 2.02 9.78 -30.23
CA ILE A 218 2.81 8.66 -29.74
C ILE A 218 3.62 8.09 -30.91
N VAL A 219 4.92 8.32 -30.86
CA VAL A 219 5.83 7.97 -31.97
C VAL A 219 6.32 6.52 -31.87
N ASP A 220 6.27 5.89 -30.70
CA ASP A 220 6.58 4.49 -30.47
C ASP A 220 5.92 3.98 -29.19
N GLN A 221 5.53 2.70 -29.20
CA GLN A 221 5.05 1.97 -28.02
C GLN A 221 5.79 0.64 -27.94
N GLU A 222 6.63 0.51 -26.94
CA GLU A 222 7.44 -0.67 -26.71
C GLU A 222 7.00 -1.38 -25.42
N SER A 223 7.04 -2.69 -25.42
CA SER A 223 6.72 -3.49 -24.24
C SER A 223 7.76 -4.56 -24.01
N TYR A 224 7.79 -5.05 -22.77
CA TYR A 224 8.62 -6.17 -22.33
C TYR A 224 7.80 -7.11 -21.44
N SER A 225 8.32 -8.31 -21.18
CA SER A 225 7.67 -9.30 -20.34
C SER A 225 8.24 -9.28 -18.91
N ASP A 226 7.46 -9.82 -17.98
CA ASP A 226 7.94 -10.01 -16.62
C ASP A 226 9.24 -10.83 -16.59
N GLY A 227 10.20 -10.39 -15.75
CA GLY A 227 11.53 -11.00 -15.65
C GLY A 227 12.52 -10.58 -16.74
N ASP A 228 12.15 -9.77 -17.72
CA ASP A 228 13.09 -9.18 -18.66
C ASP A 228 14.02 -8.16 -17.94
N VAL A 229 15.31 -8.20 -18.26
CA VAL A 229 16.33 -7.32 -17.66
C VAL A 229 17.17 -6.59 -18.73
N ASP A 230 16.94 -6.82 -20.00
CA ASP A 230 17.60 -6.14 -21.13
C ASP A 230 16.56 -5.46 -22.01
N PHE A 231 16.57 -4.14 -21.98
CA PHE A 231 15.61 -3.25 -22.65
C PHE A 231 16.22 -2.50 -23.85
N LYS A 232 17.47 -2.81 -24.21
CA LYS A 232 18.22 -2.05 -25.25
C LYS A 232 17.56 -2.10 -26.61
N THR A 233 16.88 -3.21 -26.94
CA THR A 233 16.15 -3.34 -28.22
C THR A 233 15.03 -2.33 -28.30
N GLN A 234 14.17 -2.29 -27.27
CA GLN A 234 13.07 -1.35 -27.15
C GLN A 234 13.55 0.10 -27.12
N LEU A 235 14.57 0.39 -26.29
CA LEU A 235 15.14 1.72 -26.15
C LEU A 235 15.83 2.21 -27.45
N THR A 236 16.42 1.31 -28.24
CA THR A 236 16.99 1.64 -29.55
C THR A 236 15.88 1.93 -30.59
N SER A 237 14.74 1.20 -30.53
CA SER A 237 13.56 1.52 -31.36
C SER A 237 13.06 2.91 -31.04
N ILE A 238 12.82 3.21 -29.76
CA ILE A 238 12.36 4.51 -29.27
C ILE A 238 13.32 5.63 -29.73
N LEU A 239 14.64 5.45 -29.54
CA LEU A 239 15.64 6.42 -29.97
C LEU A 239 15.52 6.73 -31.47
N GLY A 240 15.29 5.70 -32.30
CA GLY A 240 15.13 5.83 -33.75
C GLY A 240 13.90 6.65 -34.17
N LYS A 241 12.91 6.84 -33.29
CA LYS A 241 11.68 7.61 -33.51
C LYS A 241 11.81 9.07 -33.06
N ALA A 242 12.88 9.42 -32.36
CA ALA A 242 13.17 10.77 -31.88
C ALA A 242 11.99 11.40 -31.09
N PRO A 243 11.53 10.78 -29.99
CA PRO A 243 10.53 11.38 -29.10
C PRO A 243 11.12 12.59 -28.37
N GLU A 244 10.25 13.44 -27.83
CA GLU A 244 10.62 14.54 -26.93
C GLU A 244 10.63 14.08 -25.46
N THR A 245 9.87 13.03 -25.15
CA THR A 245 9.79 12.40 -23.82
C THR A 245 9.44 10.93 -23.94
N VAL A 246 9.71 10.14 -22.88
CA VAL A 246 9.28 8.75 -22.75
C VAL A 246 8.43 8.60 -21.49
N PHE A 247 7.21 8.11 -21.62
CA PHE A 247 6.40 7.67 -20.49
C PHE A 247 6.76 6.22 -20.14
N CYS A 248 7.14 5.99 -18.88
CA CYS A 248 7.66 4.72 -18.40
C CYS A 248 6.90 4.30 -17.11
N PRO A 249 5.63 3.83 -17.24
CA PRO A 249 4.78 3.46 -16.11
C PRO A 249 5.18 2.10 -15.54
N ASN A 250 6.27 2.06 -14.81
CA ASN A 250 6.84 0.84 -14.23
C ASN A 250 7.27 1.11 -12.77
N TYR A 251 7.62 0.03 -12.03
CA TYR A 251 8.10 0.15 -10.67
C TYR A 251 9.60 0.51 -10.61
N TYR A 252 10.01 1.12 -9.52
CA TYR A 252 11.32 1.76 -9.34
C TYR A 252 12.53 0.89 -9.75
N GLU A 253 12.52 -0.41 -9.48
CA GLU A 253 13.66 -1.28 -9.81
C GLU A 253 13.83 -1.45 -11.32
N GLU A 254 12.73 -1.72 -12.04
CA GLU A 254 12.71 -1.83 -13.50
C GLU A 254 13.03 -0.47 -14.15
N VAL A 255 12.46 0.62 -13.60
CA VAL A 255 12.73 2.00 -14.09
C VAL A 255 14.22 2.33 -13.98
N GLY A 256 14.87 2.03 -12.86
CA GLY A 256 16.32 2.24 -12.69
C GLY A 256 17.13 1.50 -13.74
N GLN A 257 16.77 0.27 -14.07
CA GLN A 257 17.42 -0.52 -15.12
C GLN A 257 17.16 0.07 -16.52
N ILE A 258 15.92 0.51 -16.79
CA ILE A 258 15.54 1.15 -18.06
C ILE A 258 16.30 2.47 -18.25
N LEU A 259 16.36 3.34 -17.25
CA LEU A 259 17.10 4.60 -17.31
C LEU A 259 18.59 4.39 -17.55
N SER A 260 19.21 3.43 -16.87
CA SER A 260 20.62 3.07 -17.05
C SER A 260 20.91 2.57 -18.48
N GLN A 261 20.00 1.79 -19.05
CA GLN A 261 20.15 1.28 -20.41
C GLN A 261 19.79 2.33 -21.46
N ALA A 262 18.84 3.23 -21.19
CA ALA A 262 18.54 4.39 -22.06
C ALA A 262 19.79 5.28 -22.24
N GLU A 263 20.47 5.60 -21.15
CA GLU A 263 21.75 6.33 -21.21
C GLU A 263 22.80 5.59 -22.06
N SER A 264 22.91 4.26 -21.89
CA SER A 264 23.88 3.43 -22.63
C SER A 264 23.66 3.38 -24.13
N VAL A 265 22.41 3.50 -24.60
CA VAL A 265 22.07 3.58 -26.03
C VAL A 265 22.01 5.01 -26.57
N GLY A 266 22.20 6.02 -25.71
CA GLY A 266 22.19 7.44 -26.08
C GLY A 266 20.78 8.07 -26.13
N LEU A 267 19.77 7.44 -25.52
CA LEU A 267 18.43 8.02 -25.35
C LEU A 267 18.43 8.88 -24.10
N THR A 268 18.53 10.20 -24.27
CA THR A 268 18.72 11.19 -23.20
C THR A 268 17.56 12.17 -23.05
N VAL A 269 16.40 11.85 -23.63
CA VAL A 269 15.18 12.65 -23.44
C VAL A 269 14.65 12.48 -21.99
N PRO A 270 13.88 13.47 -21.48
CA PRO A 270 13.20 13.33 -20.20
C PRO A 270 12.28 12.12 -20.16
N PHE A 271 12.26 11.45 -19.00
CA PHE A 271 11.33 10.36 -18.72
C PHE A 271 10.24 10.81 -17.74
N LEU A 272 9.05 10.29 -17.93
CA LEU A 272 7.88 10.53 -17.08
C LEU A 272 7.36 9.20 -16.51
N GLY A 273 6.81 9.22 -15.30
CA GLY A 273 6.29 8.03 -14.65
C GLY A 273 5.02 8.25 -13.85
N GLY A 274 4.52 7.16 -13.28
CA GLY A 274 3.46 7.14 -12.29
C GLY A 274 4.01 7.07 -10.86
N ASP A 275 3.14 6.82 -9.89
CA ASP A 275 3.47 6.70 -8.47
C ASP A 275 4.48 5.58 -8.15
N GLY A 276 4.58 4.57 -9.00
CA GLY A 276 5.60 3.52 -8.93
C GLY A 276 7.05 4.01 -9.09
N TRP A 277 7.27 5.32 -9.27
CA TRP A 277 8.60 5.92 -9.26
C TRP A 277 9.06 6.40 -7.89
N ASP A 278 8.17 6.40 -6.90
CA ASP A 278 8.51 6.83 -5.55
C ASP A 278 9.46 5.81 -4.89
N GLY A 279 10.67 6.22 -4.57
CA GLY A 279 11.79 5.37 -4.13
C GLY A 279 12.84 5.08 -5.21
N LEU A 280 12.69 5.64 -6.42
CA LEU A 280 13.63 5.46 -7.56
C LEU A 280 15.03 6.00 -7.27
N GLU A 281 15.18 6.94 -6.33
CA GLU A 281 16.48 7.51 -5.94
C GLU A 281 17.49 6.47 -5.42
N GLY A 282 17.02 5.31 -4.98
CA GLY A 282 17.86 4.17 -4.61
C GLY A 282 18.39 3.35 -5.79
N TYR A 283 17.87 3.57 -7.00
CA TYR A 283 18.08 2.70 -8.17
C TYR A 283 18.59 3.43 -9.41
N ALA A 284 18.62 4.76 -9.39
CA ALA A 284 19.10 5.59 -10.48
C ALA A 284 20.07 6.66 -9.98
N THR A 285 20.96 7.13 -10.85
CA THR A 285 21.90 8.21 -10.55
C THR A 285 21.21 9.57 -10.65
N ASN A 286 21.77 10.61 -10.00
CA ASN A 286 21.25 11.97 -10.08
C ASN A 286 21.17 12.48 -11.54
N ASP A 287 22.11 12.09 -12.40
CA ASP A 287 22.09 12.49 -13.82
C ASP A 287 20.95 11.83 -14.58
N GLN A 288 20.59 10.57 -14.26
CA GLN A 288 19.46 9.84 -14.84
C GLN A 288 18.11 10.37 -14.36
N LEU A 289 18.05 10.87 -13.14
CA LEU A 289 16.84 11.44 -12.53
C LEU A 289 16.56 12.89 -12.94
N LYS A 290 17.51 13.51 -13.61
CA LYS A 290 17.39 14.91 -14.02
C LYS A 290 16.27 15.11 -15.06
N ASP A 291 15.47 16.15 -14.85
CA ASP A 291 14.33 16.51 -15.72
C ASP A 291 13.29 15.40 -15.89
N THR A 292 13.20 14.50 -14.90
CA THR A 292 12.14 13.49 -14.79
C THR A 292 10.99 14.00 -13.93
N TYR A 293 9.77 13.50 -14.21
CA TYR A 293 8.56 13.88 -13.48
C TYR A 293 7.65 12.66 -13.27
N PHE A 294 6.99 12.62 -12.13
CA PHE A 294 6.03 11.56 -11.81
C PHE A 294 4.91 12.09 -10.92
N CYS A 295 3.73 11.45 -10.96
CA CYS A 295 2.65 11.78 -10.05
C CYS A 295 2.76 11.00 -8.74
N ALA A 296 2.34 11.63 -7.65
CA ALA A 296 2.37 11.05 -6.31
C ALA A 296 1.20 11.54 -5.47
N ASN A 297 0.84 10.76 -4.46
CA ASN A 297 -0.23 11.10 -3.52
C ASN A 297 0.23 12.06 -2.40
N TYR A 298 1.53 12.21 -2.20
CA TYR A 298 2.09 12.95 -1.09
C TYR A 298 3.42 13.59 -1.45
N ALA A 299 3.62 14.81 -1.03
CA ALA A 299 4.90 15.51 -1.14
C ALA A 299 5.47 15.77 0.25
N LYS A 300 6.79 15.63 0.40
CA LYS A 300 7.49 15.90 1.67
C LYS A 300 7.22 17.33 2.14
N GLY A 301 6.91 17.47 3.42
CA GLY A 301 6.56 18.74 4.06
C GLY A 301 5.06 19.04 4.04
N SER A 302 4.22 18.19 3.44
CA SER A 302 2.77 18.40 3.42
C SER A 302 2.11 18.20 4.78
N ASN A 303 2.66 17.33 5.65
CA ASN A 303 2.12 17.07 6.99
C ASN A 303 3.25 16.84 7.99
N ALA A 304 3.65 17.90 8.70
CA ALA A 304 4.74 17.84 9.67
C ALA A 304 4.42 16.94 10.89
N GLU A 305 3.16 16.84 11.29
CA GLU A 305 2.76 16.00 12.44
C GLU A 305 2.99 14.52 12.14
N PHE A 306 2.60 14.06 10.96
CA PHE A 306 2.87 12.69 10.51
C PHE A 306 4.38 12.43 10.38
N GLU A 307 5.12 13.34 9.74
CA GLU A 307 6.55 13.18 9.50
C GLU A 307 7.35 13.10 10.81
N ASP A 308 7.01 13.96 11.78
CA ASP A 308 7.63 13.94 13.11
C ASP A 308 7.25 12.69 13.90
N ALA A 309 5.98 12.26 13.84
CA ALA A 309 5.51 11.03 14.49
C ALA A 309 6.18 9.77 13.90
N TYR A 310 6.30 9.69 12.57
CA TYR A 310 6.99 8.59 11.91
C TYR A 310 8.46 8.52 12.33
N LYS A 311 9.13 9.68 12.33
CA LYS A 311 10.53 9.77 12.77
C LYS A 311 10.73 9.41 14.24
N ALA A 312 9.77 9.78 15.10
CA ALA A 312 9.82 9.42 16.51
C ALA A 312 9.65 7.92 16.75
N GLU A 313 8.75 7.27 16.00
CA GLU A 313 8.46 5.84 16.13
C GLU A 313 9.59 4.97 15.54
N TYR A 314 10.08 5.31 14.34
CA TYR A 314 11.02 4.45 13.60
C TYR A 314 12.48 4.93 13.62
N GLY A 315 12.78 6.09 14.21
CA GLY A 315 14.13 6.65 14.30
C GLY A 315 14.70 7.14 12.95
N GLN A 316 13.88 7.21 11.91
CA GLN A 316 14.23 7.64 10.57
C GLN A 316 13.07 8.40 9.90
N GLU A 317 13.37 9.18 8.87
CA GLU A 317 12.33 9.80 8.05
C GLU A 317 11.52 8.70 7.31
N TYR A 318 10.24 8.98 6.94
CA TYR A 318 9.48 8.05 6.11
C TYR A 318 10.18 7.90 4.74
N PRO A 319 10.16 6.70 4.16
CA PRO A 319 10.97 6.42 2.97
C PRO A 319 10.39 7.05 1.70
N ASN A 320 9.06 7.05 1.54
CA ASN A 320 8.34 7.50 0.33
C ASN A 320 6.86 7.77 0.64
N GLY A 321 6.09 8.22 -0.36
CA GLY A 321 4.67 8.58 -0.25
C GLY A 321 3.73 7.41 0.06
N PHE A 322 4.19 6.18 0.01
CA PHE A 322 3.40 5.00 0.40
C PHE A 322 3.18 4.91 1.92
N SER A 323 4.09 5.47 2.72
CA SER A 323 3.89 5.52 4.18
C SER A 323 2.67 6.35 4.60
N PRO A 324 2.48 7.59 4.11
CA PRO A 324 1.24 8.34 4.36
C PRO A 324 -0.01 7.67 3.81
N LEU A 325 0.06 6.96 2.68
CA LEU A 325 -1.07 6.19 2.16
C LEU A 325 -1.46 5.03 3.08
N GLY A 326 -0.47 4.30 3.62
CA GLY A 326 -0.72 3.26 4.61
C GLY A 326 -1.39 3.80 5.89
N TYR A 327 -0.96 4.98 6.33
CA TYR A 327 -1.58 5.69 7.44
C TYR A 327 -3.06 6.02 7.17
N ASP A 328 -3.36 6.56 5.98
CA ASP A 328 -4.73 6.93 5.60
C ASP A 328 -5.62 5.70 5.36
N ALA A 329 -5.08 4.60 4.82
CA ALA A 329 -5.80 3.34 4.68
C ALA A 329 -6.20 2.77 6.06
N ALA A 330 -5.28 2.77 7.02
CA ALA A 330 -5.57 2.36 8.38
C ALA A 330 -6.59 3.29 9.06
N LYS A 331 -6.49 4.60 8.81
CA LYS A 331 -7.45 5.59 9.31
C LYS A 331 -8.86 5.35 8.75
N THR A 332 -8.95 5.00 7.48
CA THR A 332 -10.21 4.65 6.81
C THR A 332 -10.83 3.39 7.43
N VAL A 333 -10.03 2.34 7.65
CA VAL A 333 -10.48 1.12 8.33
C VAL A 333 -10.99 1.43 9.74
N VAL A 334 -10.23 2.18 10.53
CA VAL A 334 -10.63 2.56 11.92
C VAL A 334 -11.90 3.39 11.93
N TYR A 335 -12.09 4.29 10.96
CA TYR A 335 -13.33 5.06 10.81
C TYR A 335 -14.56 4.15 10.67
N GLY A 336 -14.48 3.13 9.82
CA GLY A 336 -15.55 2.14 9.66
C GLY A 336 -15.77 1.30 10.91
N LEU A 337 -14.68 0.81 11.52
CA LEU A 337 -14.74 0.01 12.75
C LEU A 337 -15.38 0.79 13.91
N GLN A 338 -15.05 2.09 14.05
CA GLN A 338 -15.66 2.94 15.07
C GLN A 338 -17.18 3.01 14.91
N ALA A 339 -17.67 3.12 13.67
CA ALA A 339 -19.12 3.16 13.42
C ALA A 339 -19.83 1.84 13.80
N ALA A 340 -19.20 0.70 13.49
CA ALA A 340 -19.75 -0.61 13.87
C ALA A 340 -19.74 -0.82 15.40
N GLU A 341 -18.67 -0.38 16.08
CA GLU A 341 -18.57 -0.40 17.55
C GLU A 341 -19.58 0.53 18.22
N ASP A 342 -19.81 1.73 17.67
CA ASP A 342 -20.82 2.68 18.17
C ASP A 342 -22.25 2.14 18.02
N ALA A 343 -22.47 1.32 16.99
CA ALA A 343 -23.74 0.61 16.80
C ALA A 343 -23.92 -0.58 17.75
N GLY A 344 -22.87 -0.95 18.51
CA GLY A 344 -22.90 -2.05 19.46
C GLY A 344 -22.98 -3.44 18.82
N LEU A 345 -22.48 -3.57 17.59
CA LEU A 345 -22.45 -4.83 16.84
C LEU A 345 -21.36 -5.77 17.39
N GLU A 346 -21.56 -7.08 17.24
CA GLU A 346 -20.58 -8.10 17.64
C GLU A 346 -19.47 -8.21 16.59
N ALA A 347 -18.23 -7.97 16.99
CA ALA A 347 -17.08 -7.98 16.12
C ALA A 347 -16.93 -9.32 15.36
N GLY A 348 -16.62 -9.24 14.07
CA GLY A 348 -16.42 -10.38 13.18
C GLY A 348 -17.70 -11.00 12.59
N THR A 349 -18.90 -10.52 12.98
CA THR A 349 -20.15 -10.93 12.33
C THR A 349 -20.32 -10.24 10.96
N ASP A 350 -21.17 -10.82 10.10
CA ASP A 350 -21.45 -10.21 8.79
C ASP A 350 -22.11 -8.83 8.93
N ASP A 351 -23.00 -8.65 9.92
CA ASP A 351 -23.62 -7.36 10.22
C ASP A 351 -22.58 -6.32 10.65
N TYR A 352 -21.56 -6.73 11.41
CA TYR A 352 -20.46 -5.86 11.80
C TYR A 352 -19.64 -5.41 10.59
N LYS A 353 -19.23 -6.36 9.76
CA LYS A 353 -18.45 -6.09 8.55
C LYS A 353 -19.20 -5.20 7.57
N GLN A 354 -20.49 -5.46 7.38
CA GLN A 354 -21.35 -4.63 6.54
C GLN A 354 -21.45 -3.20 7.07
N ALA A 355 -21.60 -3.02 8.38
CA ALA A 355 -21.63 -1.69 8.98
C ALA A 355 -20.30 -0.93 8.79
N VAL A 356 -19.17 -1.62 8.82
CA VAL A 356 -17.84 -1.04 8.48
C VAL A 356 -17.83 -0.56 7.04
N ILE A 357 -18.24 -1.42 6.09
CA ILE A 357 -18.31 -1.12 4.65
C ILE A 357 -19.20 0.10 4.39
N ASP A 358 -20.44 0.08 4.90
CA ASP A 358 -21.42 1.16 4.72
C ASP A 358 -20.93 2.50 5.28
N ALA A 359 -20.25 2.45 6.42
CA ALA A 359 -19.69 3.65 7.03
C ALA A 359 -18.54 4.23 6.20
N ILE A 360 -17.62 3.38 5.68
CA ILE A 360 -16.54 3.84 4.81
C ILE A 360 -17.12 4.45 3.53
N ALA A 361 -18.04 3.75 2.85
CA ALA A 361 -18.61 4.19 1.57
C ALA A 361 -19.28 5.57 1.67
N SER A 362 -19.94 5.87 2.79
CA SER A 362 -20.62 7.15 3.00
C SER A 362 -19.80 8.19 3.78
N GLY A 363 -18.57 7.84 4.18
CA GLY A 363 -17.75 8.62 5.09
C GLY A 363 -16.96 9.74 4.43
N THR A 364 -16.44 10.63 5.28
CA THR A 364 -15.42 11.60 4.92
C THR A 364 -14.19 11.32 5.77
N ILE A 365 -13.08 11.06 5.12
CA ILE A 365 -11.80 10.74 5.78
C ILE A 365 -10.93 11.99 5.78
N ASP A 366 -10.58 12.45 6.96
CA ASP A 366 -9.61 13.53 7.14
C ASP A 366 -8.19 12.96 7.14
N GLY A 367 -7.73 12.56 5.95
CA GLY A 367 -6.44 11.92 5.74
C GLY A 367 -5.26 12.90 5.80
N ILE A 368 -4.06 12.37 5.98
CA ILE A 368 -2.82 13.16 5.90
C ILE A 368 -2.40 13.40 4.45
N THR A 369 -2.90 12.62 3.51
CA THR A 369 -2.76 12.85 2.05
C THR A 369 -3.90 13.72 1.48
N GLY A 370 -4.69 14.35 2.33
CA GLY A 370 -5.85 15.18 2.01
C GLY A 370 -7.15 14.62 2.58
N THR A 371 -8.16 15.50 2.73
CA THR A 371 -9.51 15.08 3.10
C THR A 371 -10.21 14.55 1.88
N PHE A 372 -10.81 13.35 1.96
CA PHE A 372 -11.47 12.71 0.82
C PHE A 372 -12.77 12.00 1.20
N THR A 373 -13.63 11.86 0.22
CA THR A 373 -14.80 10.99 0.18
C THR A 373 -14.62 9.98 -0.94
N PHE A 374 -15.43 8.96 -0.97
CA PHE A 374 -15.42 7.95 -2.03
C PHE A 374 -16.46 8.27 -3.11
N ASP A 375 -16.10 7.99 -4.37
CA ASP A 375 -17.04 7.97 -5.48
C ASP A 375 -17.86 6.67 -5.51
N GLU A 376 -18.72 6.51 -6.52
CA GLU A 376 -19.56 5.33 -6.71
C GLU A 376 -18.79 4.04 -6.97
N HIS A 377 -17.49 4.13 -7.28
CA HIS A 377 -16.59 3.00 -7.51
C HIS A 377 -15.57 2.82 -6.38
N HIS A 378 -15.84 3.40 -5.21
CA HIS A 378 -14.98 3.34 -4.01
C HIS A 378 -13.57 3.94 -4.19
N ASN A 379 -13.42 4.89 -5.11
CA ASN A 379 -12.19 5.64 -5.31
C ASN A 379 -12.24 6.97 -4.55
N PRO A 380 -11.13 7.40 -3.93
CA PRO A 380 -11.09 8.71 -3.30
C PRO A 380 -10.98 9.82 -4.35
N VAL A 381 -11.72 10.90 -4.14
CA VAL A 381 -11.59 12.12 -4.94
C VAL A 381 -10.45 12.95 -4.37
N LYS A 382 -9.29 12.95 -5.04
CA LYS A 382 -8.06 13.62 -4.60
C LYS A 382 -7.39 14.40 -5.73
N GLU A 383 -6.56 15.38 -5.34
CA GLU A 383 -5.57 16.01 -6.22
C GLU A 383 -4.30 15.16 -6.27
N THR A 384 -3.44 15.39 -7.25
CA THR A 384 -2.12 14.75 -7.32
C THR A 384 -1.00 15.78 -7.17
N ALA A 385 0.11 15.36 -6.57
CA ALA A 385 1.37 16.08 -6.61
C ALA A 385 2.18 15.63 -7.82
N ILE A 386 2.71 16.56 -8.58
CA ILE A 386 3.77 16.27 -9.54
C ILE A 386 5.10 16.48 -8.84
N LEU A 387 5.88 15.42 -8.78
CA LEU A 387 7.21 15.42 -8.21
C LEU A 387 8.28 15.39 -9.30
N THR A 388 9.45 15.93 -8.97
CA THR A 388 10.67 15.85 -9.76
C THR A 388 11.84 15.58 -8.84
N TYR A 389 12.96 15.12 -9.38
CA TYR A 389 14.15 14.87 -8.56
C TYR A 389 15.08 16.08 -8.61
N VAL A 390 15.44 16.58 -7.42
CA VAL A 390 16.43 17.64 -7.21
C VAL A 390 17.53 17.08 -6.31
N ASP A 391 18.76 17.10 -6.81
CA ASP A 391 19.91 16.51 -6.10
C ASP A 391 19.65 15.05 -5.62
N GLY A 392 18.95 14.28 -6.46
CA GLY A 392 18.61 12.88 -6.20
C GLY A 392 17.53 12.66 -5.15
N LYS A 393 16.72 13.67 -4.84
CA LYS A 393 15.59 13.57 -3.91
C LYS A 393 14.30 14.02 -4.58
N PRO A 394 13.18 13.33 -4.33
CA PRO A 394 11.90 13.79 -4.84
C PRO A 394 11.48 15.09 -4.15
N GLU A 395 11.12 16.08 -4.94
CA GLU A 395 10.61 17.38 -4.49
C GLU A 395 9.33 17.75 -5.23
N LEU A 396 8.43 18.45 -4.53
CA LEU A 396 7.19 18.93 -5.12
C LEU A 396 7.49 19.95 -6.21
N LYS A 397 7.03 19.65 -7.43
CA LYS A 397 7.05 20.61 -8.54
C LYS A 397 5.81 21.50 -8.52
N GLU A 398 4.63 20.90 -8.47
CA GLU A 398 3.33 21.57 -8.31
C GLU A 398 2.23 20.58 -7.93
N MET A 399 1.12 21.07 -7.35
CA MET A 399 -0.14 20.34 -7.29
C MET A 399 -0.87 20.49 -8.60
N PHE A 400 -1.51 19.40 -9.11
CA PHE A 400 -2.02 19.39 -10.47
C PHE A 400 -3.37 18.66 -10.64
#